data_2796ec25fce2bdc074268c8b438c0f4c
#
_entry.id   2796ec25fce2bdc074268c8b438c0f4c
#
_cell.length_a   1.000
_cell.length_b   1.000
_cell.length_c   1.000
_cell.angle_alpha   90.00
_cell.angle_beta   90.00
_cell.angle_gamma   90.00
#
_symmetry.space_group_name_H-M   'P 1'
#
loop_
_entity.id
_entity.type
_entity.pdbx_description
1 polymer ?
#
loop_
_entity_poly.entity_id
_entity_poly.type
_entity_poly.pdbx_seq_one_letter_code
_entity_poly.pdbx_strand_id
1 'polypeptide(L)'
;MRGKVALLFFFVLWVLSGGFAEATGFSANDFAFRLFAPICEGKEENILISPYSVALSLAMMVNGARGETQEAMLRTLGFTGVSLDTLNAENKRLMGILKECAESDPGMQLEMASALLGRNGVSFRERFLRIVRDFYGASVESLDFGDPQAVVEINRWVEEKTAGKIEKLLERLDPDAILVLLNAVFFRGFWSVPFKEEHTRPVPFHFPDGRVKDHPTMFQSGWYRYLAHRDFQAVSLPYGETGNFRMYLFLPRPGVSLSDFLPTLTLQNWMSWRRGFERKKGTIGVPRFHLRYGTVDLKAVLASMGMAVAFSPQADFGNLTGGTAFIENVFHQSVLTVNEKGTEAAAATAVVIAKGMGEEPEETFEMIIDRPFFLMITEERSGLILFMGAVFQPEE
;
A
#
# COMPACT_ATOMS: atom_id res chain seq x y z
N MET A 1 -34.15 3.89 -39.07
CA MET A 1 -32.67 4.03 -39.00
C MET A 1 -32.17 4.87 -37.80
N ARG A 2 -32.98 5.14 -36.76
CA ARG A 2 -32.60 5.99 -35.59
C ARG A 2 -32.15 5.20 -34.33
N GLY A 3 -32.33 3.88 -34.31
CA GLY A 3 -32.02 3.06 -33.13
C GLY A 3 -30.59 2.48 -33.05
N LYS A 4 -29.84 2.46 -34.15
CA LYS A 4 -28.49 1.83 -34.14
C LYS A 4 -27.34 2.79 -33.78
N VAL A 5 -27.56 4.10 -33.89
CA VAL A 5 -26.52 5.11 -33.58
C VAL A 5 -26.41 5.34 -32.06
N ALA A 6 -27.53 5.24 -31.32
CA ALA A 6 -27.53 5.42 -29.86
C ALA A 6 -26.82 4.26 -29.12
N LEU A 7 -26.93 3.02 -29.64
CA LEU A 7 -26.25 1.87 -29.03
C LEU A 7 -24.72 1.91 -29.25
N LEU A 8 -24.25 2.44 -30.36
CA LEU A 8 -22.80 2.58 -30.63
C LEU A 8 -22.16 3.66 -29.75
N PHE A 9 -22.90 4.74 -29.46
CA PHE A 9 -22.40 5.81 -28.58
C PHE A 9 -22.29 5.36 -27.11
N PHE A 10 -23.25 4.55 -26.62
CA PHE A 10 -23.16 3.97 -25.28
C PHE A 10 -22.06 2.92 -25.16
N PHE A 11 -21.83 2.12 -26.18
CA PHE A 11 -20.76 1.11 -26.19
C PHE A 11 -19.36 1.74 -26.26
N VAL A 12 -19.20 2.82 -27.05
CA VAL A 12 -17.95 3.58 -27.12
C VAL A 12 -17.65 4.32 -25.81
N LEU A 13 -18.65 4.90 -25.15
CA LEU A 13 -18.48 5.51 -23.82
C LEU A 13 -18.15 4.47 -22.73
N TRP A 14 -18.75 3.28 -22.80
CA TRP A 14 -18.46 2.21 -21.85
C TRP A 14 -17.06 1.62 -22.04
N VAL A 15 -16.60 1.42 -23.27
CA VAL A 15 -15.23 0.97 -23.59
C VAL A 15 -14.19 2.04 -23.21
N LEU A 16 -14.47 3.33 -23.40
CA LEU A 16 -13.57 4.41 -23.01
C LEU A 16 -13.49 4.59 -21.48
N SER A 17 -14.61 4.50 -20.78
CA SER A 17 -14.62 4.61 -19.32
C SER A 17 -14.00 3.39 -18.61
N GLY A 18 -14.27 2.18 -19.08
CA GLY A 18 -13.67 0.95 -18.57
C GLY A 18 -12.15 0.88 -18.82
N GLY A 19 -11.70 1.27 -20.01
CA GLY A 19 -10.28 1.29 -20.35
C GLY A 19 -9.46 2.33 -19.58
N PHE A 20 -10.04 3.48 -19.22
CA PHE A 20 -9.37 4.49 -18.38
C PHE A 20 -9.27 4.06 -16.90
N ALA A 21 -10.31 3.42 -16.37
CA ALA A 21 -10.31 2.90 -15.01
C ALA A 21 -9.25 1.81 -14.79
N GLU A 22 -9.10 0.88 -15.75
CA GLU A 22 -8.02 -0.11 -15.76
C GLU A 22 -6.65 0.55 -15.89
N ALA A 23 -6.51 1.62 -16.69
CA ALA A 23 -5.25 2.32 -16.90
C ALA A 23 -4.74 3.02 -15.63
N THR A 24 -5.61 3.59 -14.79
CA THR A 24 -5.18 4.30 -13.58
C THR A 24 -4.78 3.35 -12.46
N GLY A 25 -5.53 2.27 -12.24
CA GLY A 25 -5.11 1.19 -11.33
C GLY A 25 -3.80 0.54 -11.78
N PHE A 26 -3.61 0.39 -13.10
CA PHE A 26 -2.37 -0.10 -13.69
C PHE A 26 -1.19 0.84 -13.43
N SER A 27 -1.37 2.15 -13.61
CA SER A 27 -0.32 3.15 -13.34
C SER A 27 0.04 3.23 -11.86
N ALA A 28 -0.96 3.16 -10.96
CA ALA A 28 -0.71 3.17 -9.52
C ALA A 28 0.09 1.93 -9.07
N ASN A 29 -0.20 0.75 -9.63
CA ASN A 29 0.53 -0.47 -9.33
C ASN A 29 1.94 -0.48 -9.97
N ASP A 30 2.12 0.10 -11.17
CA ASP A 30 3.46 0.29 -11.74
C ASP A 30 4.32 1.19 -10.86
N PHE A 31 3.75 2.32 -10.43
CA PHE A 31 4.40 3.20 -9.45
C PHE A 31 4.76 2.46 -8.17
N ALA A 32 3.88 1.57 -7.67
CA ALA A 32 4.12 0.80 -6.45
C ALA A 32 5.41 -0.03 -6.54
N PHE A 33 5.60 -0.77 -7.63
CA PHE A 33 6.82 -1.57 -7.82
C PHE A 33 8.05 -0.70 -8.04
N ARG A 34 7.94 0.38 -8.81
CA ARG A 34 9.04 1.32 -9.05
C ARG A 34 9.46 2.08 -7.79
N LEU A 35 8.52 2.34 -6.87
CA LEU A 35 8.81 2.95 -5.58
C LEU A 35 9.48 1.94 -4.63
N PHE A 36 8.96 0.70 -4.57
CA PHE A 36 9.43 -0.31 -3.63
C PHE A 36 10.86 -0.77 -3.91
N ALA A 37 11.23 -0.94 -5.18
CA ALA A 37 12.53 -1.45 -5.59
C ALA A 37 13.71 -0.64 -5.02
N PRO A 38 13.82 0.69 -5.20
CA PRO A 38 14.93 1.46 -4.66
C PRO A 38 14.90 1.59 -3.13
N ILE A 39 13.73 1.43 -2.49
CA ILE A 39 13.66 1.41 -1.02
C ILE A 39 14.32 0.15 -0.46
N CYS A 40 14.21 -0.98 -1.17
CA CYS A 40 14.77 -2.26 -0.76
C CYS A 40 16.23 -2.46 -1.16
N GLU A 41 16.75 -1.67 -2.10
CA GLU A 41 18.07 -1.90 -2.68
C GLU A 41 19.18 -1.91 -1.63
N GLY A 42 19.94 -3.00 -1.58
CA GLY A 42 21.06 -3.19 -0.66
C GLY A 42 20.70 -3.36 0.82
N LYS A 43 19.42 -3.60 1.14
CA LYS A 43 18.94 -3.74 2.51
C LYS A 43 18.46 -5.16 2.80
N GLU A 44 18.79 -5.63 4.00
CA GLU A 44 18.28 -6.86 4.59
C GLU A 44 17.58 -6.57 5.93
N GLU A 45 16.71 -5.57 5.91
CA GLU A 45 15.88 -5.13 7.03
C GLU A 45 14.40 -5.23 6.68
N ASN A 46 13.53 -5.28 7.69
CA ASN A 46 12.10 -5.25 7.47
C ASN A 46 11.67 -3.93 6.83
N ILE A 47 10.93 -4.01 5.74
CA ILE A 47 10.41 -2.87 4.99
C ILE A 47 8.92 -3.04 4.85
N LEU A 48 8.16 -1.97 5.11
CA LEU A 48 6.73 -1.92 4.87
C LEU A 48 6.34 -0.54 4.34
N ILE A 49 5.72 -0.49 3.17
CA ILE A 49 5.18 0.76 2.62
C ILE A 49 3.75 0.57 2.12
N SER A 50 3.02 1.67 2.06
CA SER A 50 1.73 1.77 1.36
C SER A 50 1.90 2.63 0.11
N PRO A 51 2.24 2.01 -1.03
CA PRO A 51 2.58 2.78 -2.23
C PRO A 51 1.39 3.53 -2.82
N TYR A 52 0.17 2.99 -2.73
CA TYR A 52 -1.02 3.71 -3.21
C TYR A 52 -1.28 4.99 -2.40
N SER A 53 -1.10 4.96 -1.08
CA SER A 53 -1.25 6.15 -0.24
C SER A 53 -0.22 7.24 -0.57
N VAL A 54 1.02 6.85 -0.86
CA VAL A 54 2.06 7.77 -1.35
C VAL A 54 1.67 8.35 -2.71
N ALA A 55 1.23 7.49 -3.66
CA ALA A 55 0.79 7.93 -4.98
C ALA A 55 -0.36 8.93 -4.90
N LEU A 56 -1.33 8.69 -4.01
CA LEU A 56 -2.48 9.55 -3.77
C LEU A 56 -2.05 10.93 -3.25
N SER A 57 -1.13 10.98 -2.27
CA SER A 57 -0.59 12.23 -1.72
C SER A 57 0.18 13.04 -2.76
N LEU A 58 0.97 12.36 -3.60
CA LEU A 58 1.69 13.01 -4.70
C LEU A 58 0.74 13.49 -5.80
N ALA A 59 -0.30 12.72 -6.15
CA ALA A 59 -1.32 13.13 -7.12
C ALA A 59 -2.09 14.37 -6.66
N MET A 60 -2.34 14.52 -5.36
CA MET A 60 -2.85 15.75 -4.77
C MET A 60 -1.92 16.92 -5.06
N MET A 61 -0.60 16.77 -4.82
CA MET A 61 0.40 17.82 -5.03
C MET A 61 0.56 18.21 -6.51
N VAL A 62 0.34 17.29 -7.47
CA VAL A 62 0.33 17.59 -8.91
C VAL A 62 -0.62 18.73 -9.27
N ASN A 63 -1.76 18.86 -8.55
CA ASN A 63 -2.72 19.94 -8.75
C ASN A 63 -2.19 21.32 -8.36
N GLY A 64 -1.21 21.34 -7.45
CA GLY A 64 -0.52 22.58 -7.04
C GLY A 64 0.64 22.97 -7.97
N ALA A 65 1.15 22.04 -8.74
CA ALA A 65 2.30 22.20 -9.61
C ALA A 65 1.95 22.77 -10.99
N ARG A 66 2.96 23.31 -11.71
CA ARG A 66 2.90 23.79 -13.10
C ARG A 66 4.12 23.34 -13.89
N GLY A 67 4.01 23.45 -15.22
CA GLY A 67 5.12 23.28 -16.14
C GLY A 67 5.92 22.00 -15.88
N GLU A 68 7.26 22.12 -15.89
CA GLU A 68 8.17 20.99 -15.70
C GLU A 68 7.96 20.24 -14.38
N THR A 69 7.63 20.95 -13.27
CA THR A 69 7.34 20.31 -11.99
C THR A 69 6.14 19.37 -12.08
N GLN A 70 5.04 19.84 -12.67
CA GLN A 70 3.85 19.05 -12.87
C GLN A 70 4.10 17.85 -13.78
N GLU A 71 4.78 18.07 -14.90
CA GLU A 71 5.12 17.01 -15.86
C GLU A 71 6.04 15.94 -15.23
N ALA A 72 7.06 16.35 -14.46
CA ALA A 72 7.96 15.44 -13.77
C ALA A 72 7.21 14.56 -12.76
N MET A 73 6.31 15.16 -11.98
CA MET A 73 5.47 14.43 -11.03
C MET A 73 4.51 13.45 -11.73
N LEU A 74 3.84 13.89 -12.83
CA LEU A 74 2.96 13.03 -13.63
C LEU A 74 3.74 11.86 -14.27
N ARG A 75 4.93 12.09 -14.80
CA ARG A 75 5.79 11.02 -15.32
C ARG A 75 6.18 10.02 -14.26
N THR A 76 6.59 10.50 -13.09
CA THR A 76 6.97 9.63 -11.95
C THR A 76 5.79 8.76 -11.50
N LEU A 77 4.58 9.31 -11.45
CA LEU A 77 3.36 8.60 -11.11
C LEU A 77 2.82 7.70 -12.23
N GLY A 78 3.33 7.80 -13.46
CA GLY A 78 2.86 7.03 -14.61
C GLY A 78 1.60 7.60 -15.29
N PHE A 79 1.29 8.89 -15.09
CA PHE A 79 0.11 9.58 -15.62
C PHE A 79 0.43 10.58 -16.76
N THR A 80 1.47 10.33 -17.53
CA THR A 80 1.84 11.18 -18.67
C THR A 80 0.68 11.32 -19.63
N GLY A 81 0.31 12.56 -19.99
CA GLY A 81 -0.77 12.86 -20.95
C GLY A 81 -2.19 12.76 -20.38
N VAL A 82 -2.35 12.45 -19.10
CA VAL A 82 -3.65 12.44 -18.41
C VAL A 82 -3.99 13.85 -17.92
N SER A 83 -5.24 14.30 -18.12
CA SER A 83 -5.71 15.58 -17.58
C SER A 83 -5.84 15.53 -16.07
N LEU A 84 -5.66 16.68 -15.38
CA LEU A 84 -5.84 16.77 -13.92
C LEU A 84 -7.27 16.41 -13.51
N ASP A 85 -8.28 16.79 -14.28
CA ASP A 85 -9.67 16.47 -13.98
C ASP A 85 -9.90 14.97 -14.03
N THR A 86 -9.33 14.28 -15.02
CA THR A 86 -9.39 12.82 -15.12
C THR A 86 -8.65 12.14 -13.97
N LEU A 87 -7.44 12.61 -13.64
CA LEU A 87 -6.65 12.11 -12.50
C LEU A 87 -7.41 12.24 -11.18
N ASN A 88 -7.99 13.42 -10.93
CA ASN A 88 -8.75 13.70 -9.70
C ASN A 88 -10.02 12.84 -9.61
N ALA A 89 -10.80 12.78 -10.69
CA ALA A 89 -12.02 11.98 -10.73
C ALA A 89 -11.74 10.49 -10.48
N GLU A 90 -10.67 9.96 -11.07
CA GLU A 90 -10.30 8.57 -10.92
C GLU A 90 -9.77 8.25 -9.52
N ASN A 91 -8.92 9.09 -8.93
CA ASN A 91 -8.48 8.92 -7.54
C ASN A 91 -9.69 8.94 -6.59
N LYS A 92 -10.63 9.86 -6.77
CA LYS A 92 -11.88 9.89 -5.98
C LYS A 92 -12.68 8.60 -6.12
N ARG A 93 -12.79 8.06 -7.36
CA ARG A 93 -13.48 6.80 -7.64
C ARG A 93 -12.79 5.62 -6.92
N LEU A 94 -11.46 5.52 -7.01
CA LEU A 94 -10.68 4.45 -6.37
C LEU A 94 -10.80 4.52 -4.85
N MET A 95 -10.67 5.71 -4.26
CA MET A 95 -10.90 5.92 -2.83
C MET A 95 -12.32 5.53 -2.41
N GLY A 96 -13.33 5.84 -3.25
CA GLY A 96 -14.71 5.43 -3.03
C GLY A 96 -14.87 3.91 -2.98
N ILE A 97 -14.22 3.16 -3.90
CA ILE A 97 -14.20 1.69 -3.90
C ILE A 97 -13.57 1.15 -2.62
N LEU A 98 -12.38 1.66 -2.25
CA LEU A 98 -11.69 1.22 -1.03
C LEU A 98 -12.53 1.43 0.22
N LYS A 99 -13.17 2.61 0.33
CA LYS A 99 -14.07 2.96 1.42
C LYS A 99 -15.28 2.02 1.47
N GLU A 100 -15.96 1.84 0.34
CA GLU A 100 -17.12 0.94 0.23
C GLU A 100 -16.74 -0.50 0.62
N CYS A 101 -15.60 -1.01 0.13
CA CYS A 101 -15.13 -2.36 0.46
C CYS A 101 -14.80 -2.52 1.94
N ALA A 102 -14.23 -1.50 2.59
CA ALA A 102 -13.92 -1.53 4.01
C ALA A 102 -15.20 -1.39 4.87
N GLU A 103 -16.08 -0.44 4.55
CA GLU A 103 -17.31 -0.20 5.32
C GLU A 103 -18.36 -1.30 5.17
N SER A 104 -18.37 -2.04 4.05
CA SER A 104 -19.30 -3.15 3.83
C SER A 104 -18.92 -4.44 4.57
N ASP A 105 -17.77 -4.48 5.23
CA ASP A 105 -17.27 -5.66 5.92
C ASP A 105 -16.86 -5.31 7.36
N PRO A 106 -17.62 -5.77 8.39
CA PRO A 106 -17.36 -5.41 9.78
C PRO A 106 -15.97 -5.81 10.28
N GLY A 107 -15.34 -6.78 9.62
CA GLY A 107 -13.99 -7.25 9.91
C GLY A 107 -12.87 -6.38 9.37
N MET A 108 -13.23 -5.27 8.66
CA MET A 108 -12.26 -4.47 7.92
C MET A 108 -12.23 -3.03 8.39
N GLN A 109 -11.04 -2.45 8.44
CA GLN A 109 -10.82 -1.02 8.61
C GLN A 109 -9.59 -0.60 7.81
N LEU A 110 -9.75 0.43 6.98
CA LEU A 110 -8.67 1.04 6.21
C LEU A 110 -8.74 2.55 6.38
N GLU A 111 -7.71 3.12 6.97
CA GLU A 111 -7.56 4.58 7.13
C GLU A 111 -6.33 5.03 6.38
N MET A 112 -6.51 5.96 5.46
CA MET A 112 -5.43 6.61 4.73
C MET A 112 -5.47 8.10 5.04
N ALA A 113 -4.51 8.57 5.81
CA ALA A 113 -4.42 9.96 6.22
C ALA A 113 -3.26 10.66 5.50
N SER A 114 -3.59 11.72 4.78
CA SER A 114 -2.61 12.59 4.13
C SER A 114 -2.78 14.02 4.61
N ALA A 115 -1.67 14.71 4.88
CA ALA A 115 -1.68 16.12 5.17
C ALA A 115 -0.56 16.84 4.41
N LEU A 116 -0.87 18.03 3.92
CA LEU A 116 0.09 18.99 3.42
C LEU A 116 0.26 20.09 4.47
N LEU A 117 1.45 20.23 4.99
CA LEU A 117 1.81 21.27 5.92
C LEU A 117 2.62 22.35 5.20
N GLY A 118 2.18 23.59 5.33
CA GLY A 118 2.92 24.76 4.91
C GLY A 118 3.46 25.52 6.11
N ARG A 119 4.69 26.04 6.00
CA ARG A 119 5.22 26.97 7.01
C ARG A 119 4.34 28.22 7.10
N ASN A 120 4.20 28.79 8.28
CA ASN A 120 3.51 30.06 8.49
C ASN A 120 3.95 31.14 7.47
N GLY A 121 2.97 31.77 6.82
CA GLY A 121 3.19 32.72 5.72
C GLY A 121 3.00 32.11 4.33
N VAL A 122 2.90 30.77 4.19
CA VAL A 122 2.46 30.13 2.93
C VAL A 122 0.95 30.33 2.79
N SER A 123 0.54 31.12 1.80
CA SER A 123 -0.89 31.34 1.50
C SER A 123 -1.35 30.36 0.43
N PHE A 124 -2.14 29.37 0.81
CA PHE A 124 -2.71 28.39 -0.11
C PHE A 124 -3.84 29.01 -0.95
N ARG A 125 -3.87 28.68 -2.25
CA ARG A 125 -4.93 29.13 -3.16
C ARG A 125 -6.23 28.37 -2.91
N GLU A 126 -7.35 29.08 -2.86
CA GLU A 126 -8.69 28.53 -2.65
C GLU A 126 -9.05 27.41 -3.64
N ARG A 127 -8.63 27.54 -4.91
CA ARG A 127 -8.86 26.50 -5.91
C ARG A 127 -8.15 25.20 -5.54
N PHE A 128 -6.92 25.29 -5.07
CA PHE A 128 -6.14 24.12 -4.65
C PHE A 128 -6.79 23.48 -3.40
N LEU A 129 -7.14 24.27 -2.39
CA LEU A 129 -7.81 23.77 -1.18
C LEU A 129 -9.12 23.05 -1.49
N ARG A 130 -9.92 23.57 -2.43
CA ARG A 130 -11.16 22.88 -2.86
C ARG A 130 -10.85 21.54 -3.52
N ILE A 131 -9.87 21.44 -4.42
CA ILE A 131 -9.48 20.19 -5.06
C ILE A 131 -9.04 19.17 -4.01
N VAL A 132 -8.20 19.57 -3.07
CA VAL A 132 -7.71 18.70 -2.00
C VAL A 132 -8.87 18.13 -1.19
N ARG A 133 -9.79 18.98 -0.76
CA ARG A 133 -10.97 18.54 0.01
C ARG A 133 -11.90 17.64 -0.80
N ASP A 134 -12.24 18.03 -2.04
CA ASP A 134 -13.32 17.42 -2.81
C ASP A 134 -12.90 16.08 -3.46
N PHE A 135 -11.61 15.86 -3.70
CA PHE A 135 -11.09 14.70 -4.40
C PHE A 135 -10.15 13.81 -3.57
N TYR A 136 -9.49 14.36 -2.55
CA TYR A 136 -8.45 13.63 -1.81
C TYR A 136 -8.76 13.47 -0.32
N GLY A 137 -9.67 14.27 0.24
CA GLY A 137 -10.01 14.22 1.67
C GLY A 137 -8.82 14.51 2.60
N ALA A 138 -7.76 15.14 2.08
CA ALA A 138 -6.55 15.43 2.83
C ALA A 138 -6.65 16.75 3.60
N SER A 139 -5.87 16.89 4.67
CA SER A 139 -5.72 18.12 5.43
C SER A 139 -4.67 19.04 4.80
N VAL A 140 -4.92 20.35 4.81
CA VAL A 140 -3.93 21.37 4.45
C VAL A 140 -3.89 22.39 5.57
N GLU A 141 -2.73 22.54 6.20
CA GLU A 141 -2.56 23.39 7.39
C GLU A 141 -1.30 24.24 7.29
N SER A 142 -1.33 25.40 7.96
CA SER A 142 -0.16 26.27 8.11
C SER A 142 0.28 26.24 9.56
N LEU A 143 1.55 25.93 9.81
CA LEU A 143 2.14 25.79 11.13
C LEU A 143 3.44 26.60 11.24
N ASP A 144 3.78 26.99 12.45
CA ASP A 144 5.11 27.52 12.74
C ASP A 144 6.10 26.35 12.90
N PHE A 145 6.90 26.08 11.88
CA PHE A 145 7.87 24.99 11.91
C PHE A 145 9.02 25.21 12.89
N GLY A 146 9.21 26.46 13.37
CA GLY A 146 10.15 26.79 14.45
C GLY A 146 9.60 26.52 15.85
N ASP A 147 8.29 26.32 16.00
CA ASP A 147 7.67 26.01 17.28
C ASP A 147 7.71 24.47 17.52
N PRO A 148 8.37 24.00 18.61
CA PRO A 148 8.34 22.58 18.98
C PRO A 148 6.92 22.01 19.18
N GLN A 149 5.93 22.85 19.48
CA GLN A 149 4.53 22.45 19.65
C GLN A 149 3.93 21.93 18.31
N ALA A 150 4.40 22.43 17.18
CA ALA A 150 3.95 21.95 15.86
C ALA A 150 4.19 20.44 15.69
N VAL A 151 5.35 19.93 16.14
CA VAL A 151 5.66 18.48 16.10
C VAL A 151 4.69 17.68 16.98
N VAL A 152 4.34 18.20 18.17
CA VAL A 152 3.37 17.56 19.08
C VAL A 152 1.99 17.48 18.44
N GLU A 153 1.53 18.56 17.82
CA GLU A 153 0.23 18.64 17.13
C GLU A 153 0.16 17.66 15.94
N ILE A 154 1.23 17.60 15.15
CA ILE A 154 1.33 16.66 14.02
C ILE A 154 1.28 15.22 14.52
N ASN A 155 2.07 14.85 15.53
CA ASN A 155 2.08 13.49 16.04
C ASN A 155 0.72 13.10 16.64
N ARG A 156 0.05 14.00 17.35
CA ARG A 156 -1.31 13.77 17.84
C ARG A 156 -2.31 13.56 16.70
N TRP A 157 -2.24 14.37 15.64
CA TRP A 157 -3.09 14.19 14.45
C TRP A 157 -2.86 12.82 13.80
N VAL A 158 -1.60 12.38 13.68
CA VAL A 158 -1.27 11.06 13.13
C VAL A 158 -1.80 9.95 14.03
N GLU A 159 -1.62 10.05 15.34
CA GLU A 159 -2.12 9.10 16.33
C GLU A 159 -3.64 8.94 16.22
N GLU A 160 -4.38 10.06 16.18
CA GLU A 160 -5.83 10.05 16.01
C GLU A 160 -6.26 9.39 14.69
N LYS A 161 -5.58 9.70 13.57
CA LYS A 161 -5.89 9.15 12.24
C LYS A 161 -5.52 7.68 12.08
N THR A 162 -4.64 7.18 12.90
CA THR A 162 -4.18 5.77 12.85
C THR A 162 -4.68 4.95 14.05
N ALA A 163 -5.75 5.39 14.69
CA ALA A 163 -6.35 4.73 15.85
C ALA A 163 -5.32 4.37 16.96
N GLY A 164 -4.37 5.27 17.22
CA GLY A 164 -3.32 5.09 18.24
C GLY A 164 -2.16 4.18 17.82
N LYS A 165 -2.09 3.76 16.56
CA LYS A 165 -1.06 2.80 16.11
C LYS A 165 0.26 3.45 15.70
N ILE A 166 0.19 4.70 15.28
CA ILE A 166 1.36 5.53 15.00
C ILE A 166 1.34 6.70 15.98
N GLU A 167 2.01 6.54 17.10
CA GLU A 167 2.09 7.56 18.14
C GLU A 167 3.04 8.70 17.76
N LYS A 168 4.04 8.41 16.94
CA LYS A 168 5.08 9.37 16.57
C LYS A 168 5.52 9.17 15.13
N LEU A 169 5.20 10.15 14.29
CA LEU A 169 5.66 10.23 12.90
C LEU A 169 6.92 11.10 12.77
N LEU A 170 6.98 12.20 13.52
CA LEU A 170 8.08 13.16 13.46
C LEU A 170 8.77 13.32 14.82
N GLU A 171 10.10 13.49 14.77
CA GLU A 171 10.88 13.92 15.94
C GLU A 171 11.14 15.42 15.93
N ARG A 172 11.30 15.99 14.75
CA ARG A 172 11.57 17.41 14.52
C ARG A 172 11.09 17.83 13.15
N LEU A 173 10.82 19.11 13.00
CA LEU A 173 10.66 19.79 11.71
C LEU A 173 11.88 20.69 11.47
N ASP A 174 12.24 20.87 10.21
CA ASP A 174 13.19 21.89 9.83
C ASP A 174 12.47 23.26 9.82
N PRO A 175 12.89 24.26 10.64
CA PRO A 175 12.27 25.57 10.65
C PRO A 175 12.31 26.30 9.29
N ASP A 176 13.28 25.95 8.44
CA ASP A 176 13.46 26.52 7.12
C ASP A 176 12.65 25.81 6.02
N ALA A 177 12.10 24.63 6.31
CA ALA A 177 11.23 23.92 5.39
C ALA A 177 10.03 24.77 4.98
N ILE A 178 9.57 24.62 3.74
CA ILE A 178 8.43 25.38 3.19
C ILE A 178 7.16 24.52 3.17
N LEU A 179 7.26 23.33 2.60
CA LEU A 179 6.18 22.36 2.50
C LEU A 179 6.65 20.98 2.98
N VAL A 180 5.83 20.34 3.80
CA VAL A 180 6.04 18.98 4.29
C VAL A 180 4.80 18.16 3.98
N LEU A 181 4.98 17.02 3.32
CA LEU A 181 3.90 16.08 3.01
C LEU A 181 3.94 14.92 4.01
N LEU A 182 2.83 14.68 4.67
CA LEU A 182 2.64 13.59 5.62
C LEU A 182 1.71 12.54 5.06
N ASN A 183 2.07 11.29 5.26
CA ASN A 183 1.27 10.15 4.85
C ASN A 183 1.34 9.05 5.91
N ALA A 184 0.19 8.72 6.49
CA ALA A 184 0.06 7.68 7.50
C ALA A 184 -1.07 6.73 7.10
N VAL A 185 -0.82 5.42 7.20
CA VAL A 185 -1.79 4.41 6.79
C VAL A 185 -1.95 3.36 7.87
N PHE A 186 -3.19 3.05 8.16
CA PHE A 186 -3.59 2.01 9.07
C PHE A 186 -4.52 1.02 8.37
N PHE A 187 -4.25 -0.27 8.53
CA PHE A 187 -5.06 -1.35 8.02
C PHE A 187 -5.30 -2.39 9.12
N ARG A 188 -6.56 -2.75 9.30
CA ARG A 188 -7.00 -3.87 10.12
C ARG A 188 -7.93 -4.75 9.30
N GLY A 189 -7.66 -6.06 9.27
CA GLY A 189 -8.50 -7.03 8.59
C GLY A 189 -8.47 -8.37 9.31
N PHE A 190 -9.65 -8.95 9.61
CA PHE A 190 -9.71 -10.31 10.11
C PHE A 190 -9.60 -11.29 8.95
N TRP A 191 -8.90 -12.40 9.15
CA TRP A 191 -8.88 -13.46 8.15
C TRP A 191 -10.30 -13.98 7.90
N SER A 192 -10.67 -14.21 6.64
CA SER A 192 -11.94 -14.88 6.31
C SER A 192 -12.04 -16.26 6.98
N VAL A 193 -10.91 -16.92 7.19
CA VAL A 193 -10.78 -18.13 7.99
C VAL A 193 -9.64 -17.94 8.97
N PRO A 194 -9.90 -17.63 10.25
CA PRO A 194 -8.88 -17.41 11.25
C PRO A 194 -8.04 -18.66 11.51
N PHE A 195 -6.77 -18.46 11.86
CA PHE A 195 -5.95 -19.56 12.41
C PHE A 195 -6.41 -19.87 13.83
N LYS A 196 -6.24 -21.11 14.26
CA LYS A 196 -6.54 -21.53 15.62
C LYS A 196 -5.29 -21.36 16.48
N GLU A 197 -5.46 -20.71 17.65
CA GLU A 197 -4.33 -20.45 18.57
C GLU A 197 -3.64 -21.76 19.02
N GLU A 198 -4.40 -22.84 19.21
CA GLU A 198 -3.87 -24.17 19.55
C GLU A 198 -3.02 -24.81 18.44
N HIS A 199 -3.08 -24.29 17.21
CA HIS A 199 -2.23 -24.73 16.09
C HIS A 199 -1.00 -23.85 15.89
N THR A 200 -0.79 -22.82 16.73
CA THR A 200 0.44 -22.04 16.72
C THR A 200 1.51 -22.74 17.53
N ARG A 201 2.67 -22.92 16.91
CA ARG A 201 3.81 -23.59 17.54
C ARG A 201 5.13 -22.97 17.09
N PRO A 202 6.19 -23.07 17.88
CA PRO A 202 7.53 -22.65 17.47
C PRO A 202 8.00 -23.43 16.24
N VAL A 203 8.58 -22.70 15.27
CA VAL A 203 9.25 -23.24 14.09
C VAL A 203 10.57 -22.52 13.92
N PRO A 204 11.68 -23.21 13.62
CA PRO A 204 12.95 -22.58 13.31
C PRO A 204 12.82 -21.60 12.12
N PHE A 205 13.09 -20.32 12.35
CA PHE A 205 13.16 -19.30 11.31
C PHE A 205 14.62 -19.01 10.96
N HIS A 206 14.94 -19.09 9.68
CA HIS A 206 16.30 -18.95 9.14
C HIS A 206 16.54 -17.50 8.70
N PHE A 207 17.40 -16.77 9.43
CA PHE A 207 17.74 -15.38 9.12
C PHE A 207 18.81 -15.30 8.01
N PRO A 208 18.91 -14.11 7.32
CA PRO A 208 19.90 -13.93 6.26
C PRO A 208 21.34 -14.11 6.73
N ASP A 209 21.65 -13.77 7.95
CA ASP A 209 22.98 -13.89 8.56
C ASP A 209 23.35 -15.32 9.02
N GLY A 210 22.50 -16.30 8.72
CA GLY A 210 22.69 -17.70 9.07
C GLY A 210 22.23 -18.09 10.49
N ARG A 211 21.78 -17.13 11.30
CA ARG A 211 21.15 -17.45 12.59
C ARG A 211 19.84 -18.21 12.38
N VAL A 212 19.49 -19.05 13.33
CA VAL A 212 18.23 -19.75 13.39
C VAL A 212 17.61 -19.51 14.77
N LYS A 213 16.35 -19.11 14.81
CA LYS A 213 15.62 -18.89 16.06
C LYS A 213 14.20 -19.42 15.91
N ASP A 214 13.72 -20.13 16.93
CA ASP A 214 12.32 -20.54 16.99
C ASP A 214 11.42 -19.31 17.01
N HIS A 215 10.40 -19.33 16.13
CA HIS A 215 9.43 -18.25 16.00
C HIS A 215 8.00 -18.82 16.00
N PRO A 216 7.04 -18.19 16.72
CA PRO A 216 5.65 -18.64 16.72
C PRO A 216 5.07 -18.61 15.30
N THR A 217 4.71 -19.79 14.80
CA THR A 217 4.15 -19.97 13.47
C THR A 217 2.76 -20.58 13.56
N MET A 218 1.81 -19.92 12.94
CA MET A 218 0.39 -20.26 12.87
C MET A 218 0.15 -21.27 11.77
N PHE A 219 -0.50 -22.41 12.05
CA PHE A 219 -0.78 -23.44 11.05
C PHE A 219 -2.26 -23.55 10.72
N GLN A 220 -2.54 -23.74 9.43
CA GLN A 220 -3.88 -24.01 8.95
C GLN A 220 -3.83 -24.88 7.70
N SER A 221 -4.79 -25.82 7.58
CA SER A 221 -4.98 -26.63 6.37
C SER A 221 -6.33 -26.30 5.74
N GLY A 222 -6.34 -26.15 4.41
CA GLY A 222 -7.56 -25.75 3.71
C GLY A 222 -7.36 -25.64 2.21
N TRP A 223 -8.29 -24.95 1.56
CA TRP A 223 -8.24 -24.60 0.15
C TRP A 223 -7.77 -23.16 -0.02
N TYR A 224 -6.70 -22.96 -0.79
CA TYR A 224 -6.08 -21.64 -1.00
C TYR A 224 -5.95 -21.34 -2.49
N ARG A 225 -5.86 -20.06 -2.84
CA ARG A 225 -5.23 -19.65 -4.09
C ARG A 225 -3.73 -19.80 -3.89
N TYR A 226 -3.11 -20.72 -4.61
CA TYR A 226 -1.70 -21.08 -4.48
C TYR A 226 -1.01 -21.01 -5.84
N LEU A 227 0.23 -20.57 -5.86
CA LEU A 227 1.10 -20.53 -7.02
C LEU A 227 2.42 -21.24 -6.72
N ALA A 228 2.72 -22.30 -7.48
CA ALA A 228 4.04 -22.89 -7.51
C ALA A 228 4.85 -22.29 -8.67
N HIS A 229 5.92 -21.58 -8.34
CA HIS A 229 6.86 -21.06 -9.32
C HIS A 229 8.22 -21.74 -9.17
N ARG A 230 9.08 -21.69 -10.19
CA ARG A 230 10.42 -22.27 -10.12
C ARG A 230 11.28 -21.66 -9.02
N ASP A 231 11.16 -20.34 -8.77
CA ASP A 231 12.00 -19.57 -7.85
C ASP A 231 11.32 -19.27 -6.49
N PHE A 232 9.99 -19.45 -6.40
CA PHE A 232 9.21 -19.21 -5.19
C PHE A 232 7.93 -20.02 -5.13
N GLN A 233 7.27 -20.01 -4.01
CA GLN A 233 5.86 -20.39 -3.88
C GLN A 233 5.09 -19.22 -3.26
N ALA A 234 3.79 -19.11 -3.58
CA ALA A 234 2.97 -18.06 -3.05
C ALA A 234 1.56 -18.53 -2.69
N VAL A 235 0.99 -17.92 -1.66
CA VAL A 235 -0.38 -18.17 -1.22
C VAL A 235 -1.12 -16.85 -1.05
N SER A 236 -2.44 -16.87 -1.29
CA SER A 236 -3.31 -15.72 -1.10
C SER A 236 -4.34 -16.02 -0.01
N LEU A 237 -4.37 -15.18 1.01
CA LEU A 237 -5.26 -15.24 2.17
C LEU A 237 -6.29 -14.10 2.10
N PRO A 238 -7.59 -14.41 2.07
CA PRO A 238 -8.63 -13.39 2.07
C PRO A 238 -8.86 -12.82 3.46
N TYR A 239 -9.23 -11.55 3.49
CA TYR A 239 -9.71 -10.87 4.67
C TYR A 239 -11.23 -10.68 4.63
N GLY A 240 -11.83 -10.63 5.80
CA GLY A 240 -13.24 -10.35 6.01
C GLY A 240 -14.19 -11.40 5.44
N GLU A 241 -15.47 -11.08 5.44
CA GLU A 241 -16.52 -11.97 4.92
C GLU A 241 -16.58 -11.92 3.39
N THR A 242 -16.29 -10.75 2.80
CA THR A 242 -16.37 -10.51 1.36
C THR A 242 -15.16 -11.00 0.59
N GLY A 243 -13.98 -11.06 1.24
CA GLY A 243 -12.71 -11.38 0.60
C GLY A 243 -12.25 -10.33 -0.42
N ASN A 244 -12.77 -9.09 -0.34
CA ASN A 244 -12.37 -7.97 -1.20
C ASN A 244 -10.91 -7.55 -0.97
N PHE A 245 -10.41 -7.73 0.23
CA PHE A 245 -8.99 -7.53 0.54
C PHE A 245 -8.28 -8.86 0.68
N ARG A 246 -7.04 -8.93 0.20
CA ARG A 246 -6.25 -10.16 0.26
C ARG A 246 -4.80 -9.87 0.57
N MET A 247 -4.20 -10.72 1.44
CA MET A 247 -2.75 -10.77 1.59
C MET A 247 -2.20 -11.85 0.66
N TYR A 248 -1.18 -11.50 -0.10
CA TYR A 248 -0.36 -12.42 -0.86
C TYR A 248 0.99 -12.58 -0.15
N LEU A 249 1.38 -13.81 0.12
CA LEU A 249 2.65 -14.17 0.74
C LEU A 249 3.50 -14.92 -0.29
N PHE A 250 4.71 -14.45 -0.52
CA PHE A 250 5.67 -15.02 -1.46
C PHE A 250 6.89 -15.52 -0.69
N LEU A 251 7.13 -16.81 -0.77
CA LEU A 251 8.27 -17.45 -0.12
C LEU A 251 9.28 -17.90 -1.18
N PRO A 252 10.43 -17.25 -1.31
CA PRO A 252 11.51 -17.72 -2.20
C PRO A 252 11.89 -19.17 -1.88
N ARG A 253 12.23 -19.95 -2.89
CA ARG A 253 12.65 -21.34 -2.67
C ARG A 253 14.01 -21.42 -2.00
N PRO A 254 14.34 -22.54 -1.34
CA PRO A 254 15.68 -22.77 -0.83
C PRO A 254 16.73 -22.51 -1.93
N GLY A 255 17.76 -21.70 -1.59
CA GLY A 255 18.78 -21.29 -2.55
C GLY A 255 18.52 -19.97 -3.29
N VAL A 256 17.32 -19.40 -3.16
CA VAL A 256 16.97 -18.05 -3.63
C VAL A 256 16.79 -17.15 -2.41
N SER A 257 17.60 -16.11 -2.26
CA SER A 257 17.42 -15.14 -1.17
C SER A 257 16.23 -14.22 -1.44
N LEU A 258 15.67 -13.61 -0.38
CA LEU A 258 14.66 -12.56 -0.58
C LEU A 258 15.25 -11.40 -1.37
N SER A 259 16.50 -11.01 -1.10
CA SER A 259 17.21 -9.95 -1.82
C SER A 259 17.35 -10.23 -3.33
N ASP A 260 17.50 -11.50 -3.75
CA ASP A 260 17.52 -11.90 -5.16
C ASP A 260 16.09 -11.92 -5.77
N PHE A 261 15.08 -12.18 -4.95
CA PHE A 261 13.68 -12.18 -5.39
C PHE A 261 13.13 -10.77 -5.59
N LEU A 262 13.44 -9.81 -4.70
CA LEU A 262 12.87 -8.45 -4.73
C LEU A 262 13.02 -7.72 -6.08
N PRO A 263 14.15 -7.80 -6.82
CA PRO A 263 14.27 -7.19 -8.14
C PRO A 263 13.33 -7.77 -9.22
N THR A 264 12.78 -8.96 -8.99
CA THR A 264 11.82 -9.58 -9.91
C THR A 264 10.40 -9.01 -9.76
N LEU A 265 10.14 -8.24 -8.70
CA LEU A 265 8.87 -7.59 -8.44
C LEU A 265 8.64 -6.45 -9.43
N THR A 266 7.91 -6.74 -10.48
CA THR A 266 7.49 -5.79 -11.51
C THR A 266 6.00 -5.95 -11.77
N LEU A 267 5.36 -4.91 -12.28
CA LEU A 267 3.95 -4.99 -12.67
C LEU A 267 3.69 -6.13 -13.66
N GLN A 268 4.58 -6.31 -14.65
CA GLN A 268 4.45 -7.36 -15.65
C GLN A 268 4.50 -8.76 -15.02
N ASN A 269 5.46 -9.00 -14.12
CA ASN A 269 5.57 -10.28 -13.41
C ASN A 269 4.37 -10.49 -12.48
N TRP A 270 3.95 -9.47 -11.74
CA TRP A 270 2.75 -9.55 -10.91
C TRP A 270 1.51 -9.94 -11.71
N MET A 271 1.26 -9.28 -12.84
CA MET A 271 0.12 -9.62 -13.71
C MET A 271 0.19 -11.04 -14.25
N SER A 272 1.39 -11.55 -14.54
CA SER A 272 1.61 -12.95 -14.95
C SER A 272 1.34 -13.91 -13.80
N TRP A 273 1.94 -13.65 -12.64
CA TRP A 273 1.79 -14.49 -11.45
C TRP A 273 0.34 -14.52 -10.96
N ARG A 274 -0.35 -13.37 -10.93
CA ARG A 274 -1.77 -13.30 -10.50
C ARG A 274 -2.67 -14.23 -11.30
N ARG A 275 -2.41 -14.44 -12.58
CA ARG A 275 -3.14 -15.38 -13.45
C ARG A 275 -2.79 -16.84 -13.19
N GLY A 276 -1.63 -17.09 -12.62
CA GLY A 276 -1.16 -18.45 -12.31
C GLY A 276 -1.61 -18.99 -10.95
N PHE A 277 -2.31 -18.20 -10.13
CA PHE A 277 -2.86 -18.72 -8.88
C PHE A 277 -4.03 -19.66 -9.14
N GLU A 278 -3.91 -20.90 -8.68
CA GLU A 278 -4.92 -21.93 -8.77
C GLU A 278 -5.49 -22.26 -7.39
N ARG A 279 -6.72 -22.75 -7.34
CA ARG A 279 -7.30 -23.25 -6.10
C ARG A 279 -6.73 -24.64 -5.81
N LYS A 280 -5.94 -24.75 -4.74
CA LYS A 280 -5.27 -25.98 -4.35
C LYS A 280 -5.43 -26.24 -2.85
N LYS A 281 -5.59 -27.51 -2.47
CA LYS A 281 -5.63 -27.95 -1.08
C LYS A 281 -4.21 -28.00 -0.53
N GLY A 282 -3.99 -27.53 0.71
CA GLY A 282 -2.66 -27.58 1.29
C GLY A 282 -2.62 -27.15 2.75
N THR A 283 -1.41 -27.16 3.28
CA THR A 283 -1.10 -26.67 4.63
C THR A 283 -0.19 -25.48 4.52
N ILE A 284 -0.51 -24.45 5.27
CA ILE A 284 0.31 -23.24 5.40
C ILE A 284 0.79 -23.07 6.84
N GLY A 285 2.03 -22.57 6.99
CA GLY A 285 2.59 -22.09 8.24
C GLY A 285 3.00 -20.63 8.05
N VAL A 286 2.36 -19.71 8.77
CA VAL A 286 2.62 -18.27 8.69
C VAL A 286 3.15 -17.79 10.04
N PRO A 287 4.33 -17.16 10.11
CA PRO A 287 4.82 -16.60 11.36
C PRO A 287 3.88 -15.50 11.87
N ARG A 288 3.73 -15.37 13.19
CA ARG A 288 3.24 -14.12 13.78
C ARG A 288 4.29 -13.04 13.50
N PHE A 289 3.87 -11.83 13.19
CA PHE A 289 4.82 -10.74 13.07
C PHE A 289 4.18 -9.39 13.28
N HIS A 290 4.99 -8.47 13.78
CA HIS A 290 4.71 -7.06 13.83
C HIS A 290 5.75 -6.33 12.94
N LEU A 291 5.27 -5.57 11.96
CA LEU A 291 6.12 -4.73 11.12
C LEU A 291 5.86 -3.27 11.47
N ARG A 292 6.84 -2.65 12.06
CA ARG A 292 6.88 -1.21 12.26
C ARG A 292 8.04 -0.65 11.45
N TYR A 293 7.78 -0.32 10.20
CA TYR A 293 8.77 0.39 9.40
C TYR A 293 8.72 1.85 9.84
N GLY A 294 9.80 2.35 10.44
CA GLY A 294 9.87 3.70 10.98
C GLY A 294 9.55 4.77 9.95
N THR A 295 9.51 6.03 10.36
CA THR A 295 9.28 7.13 9.42
C THR A 295 10.33 7.17 8.35
N VAL A 296 9.91 7.05 7.08
CA VAL A 296 10.78 7.14 5.91
C VAL A 296 10.55 8.48 5.23
N ASP A 297 11.63 9.22 4.99
CA ASP A 297 11.60 10.33 4.06
C ASP A 297 11.84 9.81 2.64
N LEU A 298 10.82 9.89 1.82
CA LEU A 298 10.83 9.41 0.45
C LEU A 298 11.47 10.39 -0.55
N LYS A 299 11.93 11.58 -0.10
CA LYS A 299 12.50 12.63 -0.96
C LYS A 299 13.57 12.10 -1.92
N ALA A 300 14.58 11.41 -1.38
CA ALA A 300 15.71 10.92 -2.19
C ALA A 300 15.25 9.88 -3.24
N VAL A 301 14.38 8.96 -2.83
CA VAL A 301 13.85 7.92 -3.73
C VAL A 301 12.99 8.55 -4.83
N LEU A 302 12.07 9.45 -4.48
CA LEU A 302 11.20 10.12 -5.45
C LEU A 302 11.99 11.03 -6.40
N ALA A 303 13.05 11.68 -5.91
CA ALA A 303 13.95 12.47 -6.73
C ALA A 303 14.67 11.59 -7.77
N SER A 304 15.19 10.42 -7.36
CA SER A 304 15.84 9.47 -8.28
C SER A 304 14.87 8.88 -9.31
N MET A 305 13.58 8.80 -8.97
CA MET A 305 12.52 8.35 -9.89
C MET A 305 12.11 9.41 -10.93
N GLY A 306 12.68 10.62 -10.87
CA GLY A 306 12.51 11.65 -11.90
C GLY A 306 11.77 12.92 -11.47
N MET A 307 11.41 13.09 -10.19
CA MET A 307 10.74 14.30 -9.72
C MET A 307 11.64 15.23 -8.87
N ALA A 308 12.96 15.20 -9.09
CA ALA A 308 13.94 16.02 -8.35
C ALA A 308 13.60 17.52 -8.36
N VAL A 309 13.04 18.04 -9.46
CA VAL A 309 12.63 19.45 -9.58
C VAL A 309 11.61 19.84 -8.52
N ALA A 310 10.70 18.94 -8.12
CA ALA A 310 9.68 19.22 -7.10
C ALA A 310 10.26 19.47 -5.70
N PHE A 311 11.49 19.00 -5.46
CA PHE A 311 12.23 19.12 -4.20
C PHE A 311 13.29 20.24 -4.23
N SER A 312 13.26 21.10 -5.19
CA SER A 312 14.27 22.14 -5.40
C SER A 312 13.67 23.54 -5.47
N PRO A 313 14.47 24.60 -5.25
CA PRO A 313 14.01 25.97 -5.42
C PRO A 313 13.48 26.33 -6.82
N GLN A 314 13.75 25.49 -7.84
CA GLN A 314 13.23 25.63 -9.19
C GLN A 314 11.81 25.09 -9.37
N ALA A 315 11.24 24.49 -8.33
CA ALA A 315 9.88 23.98 -8.36
C ALA A 315 8.86 25.10 -8.64
N ASP A 316 7.93 24.83 -9.53
CA ASP A 316 6.78 25.71 -9.79
C ASP A 316 5.51 25.11 -9.15
N PHE A 317 5.20 25.53 -7.94
CA PHE A 317 3.94 25.26 -7.26
C PHE A 317 2.98 26.45 -7.32
N GLY A 318 3.00 27.19 -8.40
CA GLY A 318 2.20 28.40 -8.59
C GLY A 318 0.67 28.19 -8.63
N ASN A 319 0.17 26.95 -8.73
CA ASN A 319 -1.24 26.63 -8.52
C ASN A 319 -1.57 26.38 -7.04
N LEU A 320 -0.58 26.06 -6.22
CA LEU A 320 -0.72 25.84 -4.79
C LEU A 320 -0.65 27.15 -4.01
N THR A 321 0.36 27.97 -4.28
CA THR A 321 0.61 29.25 -3.56
C THR A 321 1.02 30.35 -4.53
N GLY A 322 0.97 31.61 -4.05
CA GLY A 322 1.46 32.77 -4.82
C GLY A 322 2.96 33.04 -4.69
N GLY A 323 3.63 32.37 -3.76
CA GLY A 323 5.07 32.51 -3.49
C GLY A 323 5.88 31.34 -4.03
N THR A 324 7.20 31.41 -3.84
CA THR A 324 8.10 30.27 -4.11
C THR A 324 7.87 29.17 -3.06
N ALA A 325 7.68 27.95 -3.52
CA ALA A 325 7.51 26.81 -2.65
C ALA A 325 8.08 25.54 -3.32
N PHE A 326 8.62 24.65 -2.53
CA PHE A 326 9.03 23.32 -2.93
C PHE A 326 8.78 22.33 -1.79
N ILE A 327 8.69 21.05 -2.13
CA ILE A 327 8.50 20.00 -1.12
C ILE A 327 9.84 19.74 -0.44
N GLU A 328 9.90 19.92 0.87
CA GLU A 328 11.13 19.63 1.62
C GLU A 328 11.23 18.16 1.98
N ASN A 329 10.15 17.58 2.49
CA ASN A 329 10.09 16.19 2.90
C ASN A 329 8.77 15.51 2.47
N VAL A 330 8.83 14.20 2.26
CA VAL A 330 7.67 13.33 2.09
C VAL A 330 7.78 12.22 3.11
N PHE A 331 7.19 12.42 4.28
CA PHE A 331 7.23 11.44 5.35
C PHE A 331 6.12 10.40 5.19
N HIS A 332 6.53 9.15 5.22
CA HIS A 332 5.63 8.00 5.16
C HIS A 332 5.92 7.04 6.30
N GLN A 333 4.86 6.55 6.94
CA GLN A 333 4.94 5.48 7.94
C GLN A 333 3.75 4.54 7.80
N SER A 334 4.02 3.25 7.98
CA SER A 334 3.01 2.20 7.98
C SER A 334 3.33 1.17 9.06
N VAL A 335 2.27 0.58 9.61
CA VAL A 335 2.35 -0.46 10.65
C VAL A 335 1.43 -1.61 10.25
N LEU A 336 1.90 -2.84 10.43
CA LEU A 336 1.17 -4.05 10.14
C LEU A 336 1.46 -5.11 11.22
N THR A 337 0.42 -5.60 11.89
CA THR A 337 0.53 -6.71 12.84
C THR A 337 -0.25 -7.90 12.31
N VAL A 338 0.37 -9.07 12.23
CA VAL A 338 -0.25 -10.31 11.74
C VAL A 338 -0.26 -11.36 12.82
N ASN A 339 -1.46 -11.85 13.12
CA ASN A 339 -1.71 -12.90 14.11
C ASN A 339 -2.83 -13.85 13.66
N GLU A 340 -3.28 -14.76 14.52
CA GLU A 340 -4.27 -15.79 14.22
C GLU A 340 -5.62 -15.26 13.75
N LYS A 341 -6.02 -14.09 14.25
CA LYS A 341 -7.32 -13.49 13.93
C LYS A 341 -7.26 -12.70 12.63
N GLY A 342 -6.08 -12.24 12.23
CA GLY A 342 -5.90 -11.40 11.06
C GLY A 342 -4.75 -10.41 11.21
N THR A 343 -4.91 -9.30 10.53
CA THR A 343 -4.09 -8.11 10.75
C THR A 343 -4.81 -7.25 11.78
N GLU A 344 -4.27 -7.19 12.98
CA GLU A 344 -4.81 -6.64 14.24
C GLU A 344 -6.05 -7.34 14.84
N ALA A 345 -5.97 -7.65 16.15
CA ALA A 345 -6.94 -8.51 16.82
C ALA A 345 -8.06 -7.76 17.53
N ALA A 346 -9.31 -8.12 17.22
CA ALA A 346 -10.49 -8.05 18.08
C ALA A 346 -11.34 -9.30 17.84
N ALA A 347 -12.19 -9.69 18.78
CA ALA A 347 -12.88 -10.98 18.78
C ALA A 347 -13.74 -11.22 17.53
N ALA A 348 -13.49 -12.30 16.81
CA ALA A 348 -14.31 -12.75 15.67
C ALA A 348 -14.86 -14.17 15.92
N THR A 349 -16.08 -14.40 15.45
CA THR A 349 -16.81 -15.68 15.58
C THR A 349 -16.41 -16.59 14.42
N ALA A 350 -15.94 -17.81 14.72
CA ALA A 350 -15.50 -18.77 13.72
C ALA A 350 -16.67 -19.38 12.94
N VAL A 351 -16.58 -19.41 11.63
CA VAL A 351 -17.46 -20.19 10.74
C VAL A 351 -16.81 -21.56 10.51
N VAL A 352 -17.48 -22.62 10.97
CA VAL A 352 -17.05 -24.00 10.77
C VAL A 352 -17.51 -24.50 9.41
N ILE A 353 -16.59 -24.78 8.48
CA ILE A 353 -16.90 -25.47 7.23
C ILE A 353 -16.87 -26.97 7.44
N ALA A 354 -17.99 -27.63 7.14
CA ALA A 354 -18.18 -29.06 7.31
C ALA A 354 -17.26 -29.90 6.39
N LYS A 355 -16.71 -31.01 6.95
CA LYS A 355 -15.96 -32.02 6.21
C LYS A 355 -16.86 -32.77 5.24
N GLY A 356 -16.54 -32.74 3.94
CA GLY A 356 -17.04 -33.69 2.96
C GLY A 356 -16.23 -34.98 3.03
N MET A 357 -16.92 -36.13 2.98
CA MET A 357 -16.31 -37.47 2.98
C MET A 357 -15.89 -37.89 1.57
N GLY A 358 -14.67 -38.39 1.45
CA GLY A 358 -14.24 -39.34 0.42
C GLY A 358 -13.85 -38.72 -0.93
N GLU A 359 -12.59 -38.33 -1.08
CA GLU A 359 -11.96 -38.04 -2.37
C GLU A 359 -10.58 -38.72 -2.44
N GLU A 360 -10.16 -39.14 -3.64
CA GLU A 360 -8.84 -39.68 -3.95
C GLU A 360 -7.71 -38.76 -3.44
N PRO A 361 -6.49 -39.25 -3.22
CA PRO A 361 -5.39 -38.43 -2.72
C PRO A 361 -5.06 -37.31 -3.72
N GLU A 362 -5.68 -36.14 -3.52
CA GLU A 362 -5.31 -34.94 -4.27
C GLU A 362 -3.89 -34.51 -3.88
N GLU A 363 -3.09 -34.10 -4.87
CA GLU A 363 -1.81 -33.48 -4.63
C GLU A 363 -1.99 -32.23 -3.74
N THR A 364 -1.57 -32.35 -2.49
CA THR A 364 -1.59 -31.23 -1.56
C THR A 364 -0.26 -30.49 -1.59
N PHE A 365 -0.29 -29.18 -1.37
CA PHE A 365 0.94 -28.40 -1.17
C PHE A 365 1.21 -28.15 0.33
N GLU A 366 2.48 -27.90 0.64
CA GLU A 366 2.91 -27.40 1.92
C GLU A 366 3.73 -26.12 1.73
N MET A 367 3.40 -25.06 2.47
CA MET A 367 4.13 -23.81 2.48
C MET A 367 4.31 -23.33 3.90
N ILE A 368 5.48 -23.58 4.48
CA ILE A 368 5.86 -23.10 5.80
C ILE A 368 6.82 -21.94 5.61
N ILE A 369 6.43 -20.75 6.12
CA ILE A 369 7.24 -19.55 6.03
C ILE A 369 8.24 -19.56 7.19
N ASP A 370 9.41 -20.11 6.91
CA ASP A 370 10.51 -20.34 7.84
C ASP A 370 11.79 -19.54 7.52
N ARG A 371 11.69 -18.58 6.59
CA ARG A 371 12.78 -17.74 6.11
C ARG A 371 12.25 -16.44 5.53
N PRO A 372 13.10 -15.46 5.18
CA PRO A 372 12.69 -14.18 4.63
C PRO A 372 11.69 -14.30 3.47
N PHE A 373 10.65 -13.46 3.52
CA PHE A 373 9.52 -13.53 2.59
C PHE A 373 9.03 -12.13 2.20
N PHE A 374 8.30 -12.06 1.10
CA PHE A 374 7.62 -10.84 0.66
C PHE A 374 6.12 -10.98 0.90
N LEU A 375 5.49 -9.86 1.29
CA LEU A 375 4.05 -9.75 1.41
C LEU A 375 3.49 -8.58 0.60
N MET A 376 2.24 -8.73 0.19
CA MET A 376 1.49 -7.68 -0.48
C MET A 376 0.02 -7.75 -0.07
N ILE A 377 -0.60 -6.60 0.23
CA ILE A 377 -2.05 -6.52 0.46
C ILE A 377 -2.68 -5.78 -0.71
N THR A 378 -3.71 -6.39 -1.31
CA THR A 378 -4.44 -5.82 -2.43
C THR A 378 -5.92 -5.67 -2.11
N GLU A 379 -6.57 -4.74 -2.81
CA GLU A 379 -8.03 -4.72 -2.94
C GLU A 379 -8.39 -5.30 -4.33
N GLU A 380 -9.28 -6.29 -4.35
CA GLU A 380 -9.51 -7.16 -5.53
C GLU A 380 -10.41 -6.53 -6.61
N ARG A 381 -11.33 -5.62 -6.25
CA ARG A 381 -12.25 -4.97 -7.20
C ARG A 381 -11.54 -3.95 -8.09
N SER A 382 -10.63 -3.17 -7.50
CA SER A 382 -9.80 -2.21 -8.24
C SER A 382 -8.47 -2.81 -8.69
N GLY A 383 -8.03 -3.90 -8.05
CA GLY A 383 -6.71 -4.50 -8.23
C GLY A 383 -5.57 -3.70 -7.62
N LEU A 384 -5.86 -2.69 -6.79
CA LEU A 384 -4.86 -1.82 -6.18
C LEU A 384 -3.98 -2.57 -5.18
N ILE A 385 -2.69 -2.29 -5.22
CA ILE A 385 -1.72 -2.70 -4.21
C ILE A 385 -1.71 -1.64 -3.11
N LEU A 386 -2.16 -2.02 -1.92
CA LEU A 386 -2.27 -1.14 -0.77
C LEU A 386 -1.02 -1.16 0.10
N PHE A 387 -0.43 -2.34 0.31
CA PHE A 387 0.80 -2.51 1.07
C PHE A 387 1.76 -3.44 0.35
N MET A 388 3.05 -3.17 0.51
CA MET A 388 4.14 -4.04 0.12
C MET A 388 5.15 -4.13 1.26
N GLY A 389 5.58 -5.35 1.59
CA GLY A 389 6.51 -5.58 2.68
C GLY A 389 7.54 -6.66 2.37
N ALA A 390 8.80 -6.39 2.70
CA ALA A 390 9.87 -7.36 2.76
C ALA A 390 10.14 -7.70 4.24
N VAL A 391 10.02 -8.96 4.61
CA VAL A 391 10.19 -9.43 5.99
C VAL A 391 11.43 -10.29 6.06
N PHE A 392 12.48 -9.73 6.63
CA PHE A 392 13.74 -10.43 6.87
C PHE A 392 13.80 -11.04 8.26
N GLN A 393 13.14 -10.40 9.23
CA GLN A 393 13.10 -10.81 10.63
C GLN A 393 11.68 -10.58 11.17
N PRO A 394 10.85 -11.62 11.32
CA PRO A 394 9.57 -11.44 11.96
C PRO A 394 9.78 -11.09 13.43
N GLU A 395 9.20 -9.97 13.89
CA GLU A 395 9.18 -9.51 15.27
C GLU A 395 7.81 -9.81 15.88
N GLU A 396 7.76 -10.11 17.21
CA GLU A 396 6.52 -10.33 17.94
C GLU A 396 5.93 -9.03 18.47
#